data_d394d548f4d80525c50a328a619a3f84
#
_entry.id   d394d548f4d80525c50a328a619a3f84
#
_cell.length_a   1.000
_cell.length_b   1.000
_cell.length_c   1.000
_cell.angle_alpha   90.00
_cell.angle_beta   90.00
_cell.angle_gamma   90.00
#
_symmetry.space_group_name_H-M   'P 1'
#
loop_
_entity.id
_entity.type
_entity.pdbx_description
1 polymer ?
#
loop_
_entity_poly.entity_id
_entity_poly.type
_entity_poly.pdbx_seq_one_letter_code
_entity_poly.pdbx_strand_id
1 'polypeptide(L)'
;EVTWLNDPWLYELITPFIAQGNRFAGWNWQYDYHESFQFTVYKPNQFYGWHKDGGSDNFSAFKRYLYGITPEKPKDNGKLPSNYTTDNRMVGKVRKISLTLNLNEPGEYEGGNLKFDFGDHSEKQFHEVEEIRPQGSIVMFPSFLDHCVTPVTSGTRYSLVLWTLGDPFK
;
A
#
# COMPACT_ATOMS: atom_id res chain seq x y z
N GLU A 1 -14.19 2.62 -3.30
CA GLU A 1 -14.44 3.62 -2.24
C GLU A 1 -13.30 3.54 -1.23
N VAL A 2 -12.81 4.70 -0.73
CA VAL A 2 -11.66 4.78 0.18
C VAL A 2 -12.01 5.66 1.37
N THR A 3 -11.67 5.19 2.56
CA THR A 3 -11.76 5.94 3.82
C THR A 3 -10.43 5.87 4.56
N TRP A 4 -9.98 6.99 5.12
CA TRP A 4 -8.73 7.07 5.88
C TRP A 4 -9.01 7.00 7.37
N LEU A 5 -8.31 6.12 8.09
CA LEU A 5 -8.49 5.85 9.52
C LEU A 5 -7.18 6.14 10.27
N ASN A 6 -7.31 6.72 11.47
CA ASN A 6 -6.18 7.07 12.34
C ASN A 6 -6.40 6.63 13.79
N ASP A 7 -7.25 5.66 14.01
CA ASP A 7 -7.57 5.17 15.35
C ASP A 7 -6.36 4.52 16.01
N PRO A 8 -5.93 4.94 17.22
CA PRO A 8 -4.73 4.41 17.85
C PRO A 8 -4.70 2.90 18.01
N TRP A 9 -5.85 2.28 18.32
CA TRP A 9 -5.96 0.84 18.51
C TRP A 9 -5.60 0.02 17.25
N LEU A 10 -5.83 0.58 16.03
CA LEU A 10 -5.41 -0.05 14.78
C LEU A 10 -3.88 -0.17 14.69
N TYR A 11 -3.18 0.89 15.08
CA TYR A 11 -1.71 0.87 15.11
C TYR A 11 -1.19 -0.11 16.16
N GLU A 12 -1.76 -0.11 17.36
CA GLU A 12 -1.40 -1.03 18.42
C GLU A 12 -1.58 -2.50 17.99
N LEU A 13 -2.66 -2.79 17.26
CA LEU A 13 -2.95 -4.13 16.76
C LEU A 13 -2.01 -4.56 15.62
N ILE A 14 -1.73 -3.67 14.66
CA ILE A 14 -1.12 -4.05 13.36
C ILE A 14 0.40 -3.86 13.36
N THR A 15 0.94 -2.84 14.02
CA THR A 15 2.39 -2.53 13.93
C THR A 15 3.30 -3.65 14.46
N PRO A 16 2.92 -4.49 15.46
CA PRO A 16 3.73 -5.64 15.84
C PRO A 16 3.98 -6.63 14.69
N PHE A 17 2.99 -6.83 13.81
CA PHE A 17 3.15 -7.71 12.63
C PHE A 17 4.14 -7.11 11.62
N ILE A 18 4.16 -5.78 11.46
CA ILE A 18 5.14 -5.12 10.59
C ILE A 18 6.56 -5.37 11.11
N ALA A 19 6.80 -5.17 12.40
CA ALA A 19 8.10 -5.41 13.01
C ALA A 19 8.53 -6.88 12.88
N GLN A 20 7.60 -7.81 13.08
CA GLN A 20 7.85 -9.24 12.94
C GLN A 20 8.17 -9.62 11.49
N GLY A 21 7.35 -9.18 10.53
CA GLY A 21 7.55 -9.49 9.12
C GLY A 21 8.82 -8.86 8.54
N ASN A 22 9.16 -7.64 8.92
CA ASN A 22 10.41 -6.99 8.55
C ASN A 22 11.64 -7.83 8.97
N ARG A 23 11.59 -8.46 10.15
CA ARG A 23 12.66 -9.37 10.62
C ARG A 23 12.62 -10.71 9.89
N PHE A 24 11.46 -11.33 9.77
CA PHE A 24 11.34 -12.67 9.16
C PHE A 24 11.68 -12.67 7.67
N ALA A 25 11.36 -11.60 6.96
CA ALA A 25 11.75 -11.43 5.56
C ALA A 25 13.25 -11.10 5.40
N GLY A 26 13.96 -10.89 6.50
CA GLY A 26 15.39 -10.53 6.48
C GLY A 26 15.66 -9.10 6.00
N TRP A 27 14.63 -8.27 5.83
CA TRP A 27 14.82 -6.88 5.37
C TRP A 27 15.55 -6.04 6.40
N ASN A 28 15.16 -6.12 7.66
CA ASN A 28 15.71 -5.35 8.77
C ASN A 28 15.77 -3.83 8.49
N TRP A 29 14.82 -3.34 7.70
CA TRP A 29 14.78 -1.92 7.34
C TRP A 29 14.39 -1.06 8.54
N GLN A 30 15.07 0.07 8.65
CA GLN A 30 14.69 1.10 9.61
C GLN A 30 13.51 1.90 9.07
N TYR A 31 12.52 2.12 9.92
CA TYR A 31 11.35 2.95 9.67
C TYR A 31 10.97 3.68 10.96
N ASP A 32 10.26 4.77 10.84
CA ASP A 32 9.91 5.66 11.95
C ASP A 32 8.54 6.32 11.81
N TYR A 33 7.80 6.01 10.73
CA TYR A 33 6.50 6.61 10.50
C TYR A 33 5.54 5.62 9.81
N HIS A 34 4.29 5.64 10.23
CA HIS A 34 3.18 4.96 9.57
C HIS A 34 2.18 5.99 9.07
N GLU A 35 1.72 5.85 7.83
CA GLU A 35 0.64 6.67 7.28
C GLU A 35 -0.71 6.32 7.94
N SER A 36 -1.77 7.06 7.59
CA SER A 36 -3.13 6.67 7.92
C SER A 36 -3.48 5.35 7.25
N PHE A 37 -4.24 4.51 7.94
CA PHE A 37 -4.80 3.32 7.30
C PHE A 37 -5.76 3.69 6.20
N GLN A 38 -5.64 3.02 5.06
CA GLN A 38 -6.57 3.13 3.94
C GLN A 38 -7.55 1.95 4.00
N PHE A 39 -8.78 2.20 4.45
CA PHE A 39 -9.88 1.25 4.30
C PHE A 39 -10.45 1.36 2.89
N THR A 40 -10.47 0.25 2.17
CA THR A 40 -10.88 0.20 0.75
C THR A 40 -12.00 -0.80 0.54
N VAL A 41 -13.04 -0.34 -0.18
CA VAL A 41 -14.18 -1.15 -0.60
C VAL A 41 -14.15 -1.30 -2.12
N TYR A 42 -14.10 -2.54 -2.60
CA TYR A 42 -14.19 -2.89 -4.01
C TYR A 42 -15.51 -3.60 -4.29
N LYS A 43 -16.37 -2.98 -5.09
CA LYS A 43 -17.60 -3.54 -5.62
C LYS A 43 -17.34 -4.32 -6.93
N PRO A 44 -18.30 -5.09 -7.46
CA PRO A 44 -18.13 -5.79 -8.74
C PRO A 44 -17.62 -4.86 -9.85
N ASN A 45 -16.70 -5.37 -10.66
CA ASN A 45 -15.95 -4.68 -11.71
C ASN A 45 -14.95 -3.62 -11.24
N GLN A 46 -14.81 -3.38 -9.93
CA GLN A 46 -13.77 -2.51 -9.43
C GLN A 46 -12.45 -3.27 -9.25
N PHE A 47 -11.36 -2.59 -9.52
CA PHE A 47 -9.99 -3.10 -9.49
C PHE A 47 -9.00 -2.00 -9.14
N TYR A 48 -7.75 -2.38 -8.95
CA TYR A 48 -6.64 -1.44 -8.89
C TYR A 48 -5.54 -1.92 -9.83
N GLY A 49 -5.27 -1.13 -10.87
CA GLY A 49 -4.30 -1.49 -11.90
C GLY A 49 -2.88 -1.62 -11.38
N TRP A 50 -1.98 -2.13 -12.22
CA TRP A 50 -0.56 -2.26 -11.90
C TRP A 50 0.06 -0.95 -11.45
N HIS A 51 0.72 -0.96 -10.31
CA HIS A 51 1.37 0.20 -9.72
C HIS A 51 2.40 -0.22 -8.66
N LYS A 52 3.20 0.75 -8.24
CA LYS A 52 4.08 0.67 -7.09
C LYS A 52 3.63 1.69 -6.06
N ASP A 53 3.74 1.36 -4.78
CA ASP A 53 3.33 2.27 -3.70
C ASP A 53 4.36 3.38 -3.46
N GLY A 54 5.60 3.18 -3.87
CA GLY A 54 6.71 4.11 -3.65
C GLY A 54 6.74 5.33 -4.59
N GLY A 55 5.73 5.51 -5.47
CA GLY A 55 5.74 6.55 -6.49
C GLY A 55 6.38 6.11 -7.80
N SER A 56 6.45 7.02 -8.80
CA SER A 56 6.84 6.65 -10.18
C SER A 56 8.28 6.19 -10.34
N ASP A 57 9.18 6.64 -9.48
CA ASP A 57 10.61 6.26 -9.49
C ASP A 57 10.99 5.34 -8.32
N ASN A 58 10.04 4.97 -7.47
CA ASN A 58 10.10 4.03 -6.35
C ASN A 58 11.03 4.38 -5.19
N PHE A 59 11.87 5.36 -5.33
CA PHE A 59 12.91 5.71 -4.36
C PHE A 59 12.92 7.19 -4.00
N SER A 60 12.17 8.03 -4.73
CA SER A 60 12.09 9.45 -4.42
C SER A 60 11.41 9.69 -3.08
N ALA A 61 12.13 10.37 -2.21
CA ALA A 61 11.59 10.83 -0.95
C ALA A 61 10.47 11.86 -1.19
N PHE A 62 9.49 11.87 -0.28
CA PHE A 62 8.43 12.86 -0.29
C PHE A 62 8.99 14.28 -0.20
N LYS A 63 8.57 15.14 -1.11
CA LYS A 63 8.91 16.56 -1.15
C LYS A 63 7.80 17.38 -0.47
N ARG A 64 8.18 18.46 0.18
CA ARG A 64 7.19 19.40 0.73
C ARG A 64 6.42 20.07 -0.40
N TYR A 65 5.10 20.05 -0.33
CA TYR A 65 4.25 20.85 -1.19
C TYR A 65 4.00 22.22 -0.57
N LEU A 66 4.29 23.28 -1.31
CA LEU A 66 4.05 24.66 -0.91
C LEU A 66 3.08 25.32 -1.89
N TYR A 67 1.86 25.61 -1.39
CA TYR A 67 0.84 26.29 -2.21
C TYR A 67 1.36 27.63 -2.73
N GLY A 68 1.21 27.84 -4.03
CA GLY A 68 1.67 29.07 -4.72
C GLY A 68 3.17 29.14 -5.00
N ILE A 69 3.97 28.16 -4.55
CA ILE A 69 5.44 28.10 -4.77
C ILE A 69 5.81 26.86 -5.58
N THR A 70 5.28 25.67 -5.22
CA THR A 70 5.53 24.44 -5.98
C THR A 70 4.96 24.57 -7.38
N PRO A 71 5.77 24.38 -8.46
CA PRO A 71 5.32 24.58 -9.83
C PRO A 71 4.21 23.59 -10.26
N GLU A 72 4.29 22.35 -9.80
CA GLU A 72 3.31 21.33 -10.08
C GLU A 72 2.01 21.63 -9.35
N LYS A 73 0.89 21.60 -10.07
CA LYS A 73 -0.44 21.88 -9.50
C LYS A 73 -1.10 20.59 -8.98
N PRO A 74 -1.91 20.70 -7.90
CA PRO A 74 -2.80 19.61 -7.54
C PRO A 74 -3.73 19.25 -8.69
N LYS A 75 -4.18 17.98 -8.72
CA LYS A 75 -5.23 17.55 -9.64
C LYS A 75 -6.56 18.24 -9.28
N ASP A 76 -7.53 18.23 -10.21
CA ASP A 76 -8.84 18.88 -10.03
C ASP A 76 -9.60 18.37 -8.77
N ASN A 77 -9.31 17.14 -8.33
CA ASN A 77 -9.84 16.56 -7.10
C ASN A 77 -9.05 16.93 -5.82
N GLY A 78 -8.12 17.89 -5.91
CA GLY A 78 -7.25 18.32 -4.80
C GLY A 78 -6.10 17.38 -4.46
N LYS A 79 -5.94 16.26 -5.19
CA LYS A 79 -4.82 15.33 -4.96
C LYS A 79 -3.50 15.97 -5.37
N LEU A 80 -2.54 15.98 -4.44
CA LEU A 80 -1.20 16.48 -4.72
C LEU A 80 -0.51 15.63 -5.80
N PRO A 81 0.47 16.20 -6.52
CA PRO A 81 1.33 15.44 -7.42
C PRO A 81 2.04 14.31 -6.67
N SER A 82 2.44 13.27 -7.39
CA SER A 82 3.18 12.14 -6.82
C SER A 82 4.44 12.65 -6.10
N ASN A 83 4.75 12.04 -4.98
CA ASN A 83 5.91 12.38 -4.13
C ASN A 83 5.86 13.78 -3.49
N TYR A 84 4.71 14.46 -3.47
CA TYR A 84 4.52 15.68 -2.69
C TYR A 84 3.59 15.45 -1.51
N THR A 85 3.89 16.12 -0.39
CA THR A 85 3.08 16.07 0.83
C THR A 85 3.05 17.42 1.54
N THR A 86 1.96 17.69 2.23
CA THR A 86 1.88 18.80 3.21
C THR A 86 2.21 18.33 4.63
N ASP A 87 2.29 17.01 4.87
CA ASP A 87 2.64 16.45 6.17
C ASP A 87 4.17 16.45 6.35
N ASN A 88 4.64 17.30 7.26
CA ASN A 88 6.06 17.45 7.54
C ASN A 88 6.73 16.16 8.04
N ARG A 89 5.96 15.23 8.63
CA ARG A 89 6.48 13.94 9.11
C ARG A 89 6.90 13.01 7.98
N MET A 90 6.34 13.21 6.78
CA MET A 90 6.64 12.43 5.60
C MET A 90 7.76 13.03 4.74
N VAL A 91 8.06 14.33 4.89
CA VAL A 91 9.07 15.01 4.06
C VAL A 91 10.44 14.36 4.26
N GLY A 92 11.11 14.02 3.16
CA GLY A 92 12.40 13.33 3.16
C GLY A 92 12.33 11.81 3.30
N LYS A 93 11.15 11.24 3.57
CA LYS A 93 10.97 9.79 3.74
C LYS A 93 10.49 9.10 2.48
N VAL A 94 10.76 7.81 2.39
CA VAL A 94 10.23 6.89 1.36
C VAL A 94 9.32 5.84 1.99
N ARG A 95 8.31 5.39 1.26
CA ARG A 95 7.58 4.18 1.64
C ARG A 95 8.48 2.97 1.48
N LYS A 96 8.61 2.17 2.52
CA LYS A 96 9.47 0.97 2.56
C LYS A 96 8.67 -0.30 2.53
N ILE A 97 7.67 -0.39 3.39
CA ILE A 97 6.84 -1.59 3.56
C ILE A 97 5.39 -1.20 3.32
N SER A 98 4.77 -1.94 2.42
CA SER A 98 3.32 -1.94 2.21
C SER A 98 2.73 -3.16 2.91
N LEU A 99 1.59 -2.96 3.56
CA LEU A 99 0.80 -4.00 4.20
C LEU A 99 -0.62 -3.95 3.66
N THR A 100 -1.17 -5.10 3.33
CA THR A 100 -2.61 -5.26 3.06
C THR A 100 -3.19 -6.36 3.92
N LEU A 101 -4.36 -6.10 4.51
CA LEU A 101 -5.12 -7.00 5.37
C LEU A 101 -6.47 -7.29 4.71
N ASN A 102 -6.84 -8.57 4.58
CA ASN A 102 -8.15 -8.98 4.13
C ASN A 102 -9.15 -8.96 5.30
N LEU A 103 -10.29 -8.31 5.08
CA LEU A 103 -11.34 -8.17 6.11
C LEU A 103 -12.55 -9.08 5.86
N ASN A 104 -12.60 -9.78 4.73
CA ASN A 104 -13.70 -10.63 4.34
C ASN A 104 -13.57 -12.06 4.88
N GLU A 105 -14.70 -12.64 5.24
CA GLU A 105 -14.84 -14.09 5.38
C GLU A 105 -14.66 -14.79 4.01
N PRO A 106 -14.18 -16.05 4.02
CA PRO A 106 -14.09 -16.83 2.80
C PRO A 106 -15.44 -16.97 2.08
N GLY A 107 -15.45 -16.67 0.76
CA GLY A 107 -16.65 -16.79 -0.08
C GLY A 107 -17.53 -15.55 -0.15
N GLU A 108 -17.22 -14.47 0.60
CA GLU A 108 -17.98 -13.21 0.50
C GLU A 108 -17.72 -12.43 -0.80
N TYR A 109 -16.63 -12.74 -1.51
CA TYR A 109 -16.33 -12.16 -2.82
C TYR A 109 -15.52 -13.10 -3.70
N GLU A 110 -15.60 -12.87 -5.01
CA GLU A 110 -14.79 -13.56 -6.02
C GLU A 110 -14.02 -12.54 -6.86
N GLY A 111 -12.93 -12.97 -7.49
CA GLY A 111 -11.98 -12.05 -8.12
C GLY A 111 -11.25 -11.20 -7.08
N GLY A 112 -10.91 -9.96 -7.42
CA GLY A 112 -10.22 -9.05 -6.50
C GLY A 112 -8.88 -9.60 -5.98
N ASN A 113 -8.18 -10.39 -6.79
CA ASN A 113 -6.96 -11.08 -6.40
C ASN A 113 -5.79 -10.11 -6.37
N LEU A 114 -4.98 -10.20 -5.30
CA LEU A 114 -3.70 -9.51 -5.22
C LEU A 114 -2.69 -10.24 -6.10
N LYS A 115 -2.03 -9.53 -6.98
CA LYS A 115 -0.96 -10.06 -7.85
C LYS A 115 0.28 -9.20 -7.76
N PHE A 116 1.43 -9.86 -7.84
CA PHE A 116 2.75 -9.23 -7.95
C PHE A 116 3.38 -9.51 -9.30
N ASP A 117 4.16 -8.55 -9.80
CA ASP A 117 5.07 -8.71 -10.93
C ASP A 117 6.51 -8.67 -10.40
N PHE A 118 7.21 -9.80 -10.50
CA PHE A 118 8.61 -9.92 -10.08
C PHE A 118 9.61 -9.57 -11.18
N GLY A 119 9.13 -9.27 -12.40
CA GLY A 119 9.96 -8.81 -13.51
C GLY A 119 10.98 -9.82 -14.02
N ASP A 120 10.78 -11.10 -13.77
CA ASP A 120 11.74 -12.16 -14.13
C ASP A 120 11.64 -12.64 -15.58
N HIS A 121 10.68 -12.10 -16.36
CA HIS A 121 10.41 -12.44 -17.76
C HIS A 121 10.12 -13.93 -18.02
N SER A 122 9.84 -14.71 -16.98
CA SER A 122 9.44 -16.11 -17.05
C SER A 122 7.93 -16.25 -17.13
N GLU A 123 7.44 -17.48 -17.39
CA GLU A 123 6.00 -17.79 -17.31
C GLU A 123 5.42 -17.57 -15.91
N LYS A 124 6.28 -17.52 -14.87
CA LYS A 124 5.94 -17.24 -13.47
C LYS A 124 6.14 -15.78 -13.06
N GLN A 125 6.30 -14.88 -14.01
CA GLN A 125 6.49 -13.45 -13.76
C GLN A 125 5.41 -12.88 -12.82
N PHE A 126 4.17 -13.33 -13.00
CA PHE A 126 3.03 -12.87 -12.18
C PHE A 126 2.71 -13.91 -11.12
N HIS A 127 2.72 -13.48 -9.86
CA HIS A 127 2.32 -14.30 -8.73
C HIS A 127 0.99 -13.79 -8.15
N GLU A 128 0.01 -14.69 -8.08
CA GLU A 128 -1.25 -14.44 -7.38
C GLU A 128 -1.15 -14.94 -5.94
N VAL A 129 -1.53 -14.08 -4.99
CA VAL A 129 -1.40 -14.36 -3.56
C VAL A 129 -2.71 -14.93 -3.04
N GLU A 130 -2.83 -16.25 -3.07
CA GLU A 130 -4.02 -16.95 -2.56
C GLU A 130 -4.08 -16.92 -1.02
N GLU A 131 -2.94 -16.83 -0.36
CA GLU A 131 -2.79 -16.82 1.09
C GLU A 131 -3.46 -15.63 1.77
N ILE A 132 -3.79 -14.58 1.01
CA ILE A 132 -4.52 -13.42 1.56
C ILE A 132 -6.02 -13.70 1.76
N ARG A 133 -6.57 -14.77 1.17
CA ARG A 133 -8.01 -15.03 1.15
C ARG A 133 -8.65 -15.23 2.52
N PRO A 134 -8.06 -15.95 3.49
CA PRO A 134 -8.67 -16.07 4.82
C PRO A 134 -8.80 -14.69 5.49
N GLN A 135 -9.91 -14.48 6.22
CA GLN A 135 -10.14 -13.27 6.98
C GLN A 135 -9.01 -13.03 7.99
N GLY A 136 -8.55 -11.79 8.11
CA GLY A 136 -7.45 -11.41 8.99
C GLY A 136 -6.06 -11.71 8.45
N SER A 137 -5.94 -12.30 7.24
CA SER A 137 -4.64 -12.52 6.61
C SER A 137 -3.97 -11.21 6.24
N ILE A 138 -2.68 -11.12 6.55
CA ILE A 138 -1.82 -9.97 6.26
C ILE A 138 -0.77 -10.38 5.24
N VAL A 139 -0.64 -9.59 4.18
CA VAL A 139 0.48 -9.66 3.24
C VAL A 139 1.29 -8.38 3.35
N MET A 140 2.59 -8.55 3.53
CA MET A 140 3.55 -7.44 3.54
C MET A 140 4.56 -7.60 2.42
N PHE A 141 4.91 -6.49 1.79
CA PHE A 141 5.83 -6.47 0.66
C PHE A 141 6.59 -5.14 0.58
N PRO A 142 7.74 -5.13 -0.12
CA PRO A 142 8.44 -3.90 -0.44
C PRO A 142 7.55 -2.93 -1.23
N SER A 143 7.46 -1.67 -0.81
CA SER A 143 6.58 -0.69 -1.46
C SER A 143 6.95 -0.40 -2.92
N PHE A 144 8.16 -0.78 -3.34
CA PHE A 144 8.62 -0.65 -4.73
C PHE A 144 8.26 -1.85 -5.63
N LEU A 145 7.60 -2.87 -5.09
CA LEU A 145 7.18 -4.04 -5.88
C LEU A 145 5.91 -3.72 -6.67
N ASP A 146 5.93 -4.03 -7.97
CA ASP A 146 4.76 -3.88 -8.83
C ASP A 146 3.67 -4.86 -8.42
N HIS A 147 2.47 -4.33 -8.22
CA HIS A 147 1.32 -5.13 -7.82
C HIS A 147 0.01 -4.56 -8.34
N CYS A 148 -1.01 -5.38 -8.33
CA CYS A 148 -2.37 -4.98 -8.69
C CYS A 148 -3.42 -5.76 -7.89
N VAL A 149 -4.65 -5.25 -7.92
CA VAL A 149 -5.85 -5.98 -7.49
C VAL A 149 -6.70 -6.20 -8.74
N THR A 150 -6.95 -7.46 -9.09
CA THR A 150 -7.78 -7.81 -10.25
C THR A 150 -9.24 -7.37 -10.03
N PRO A 151 -10.07 -7.29 -11.08
CA PRO A 151 -11.48 -6.97 -10.90
C PRO A 151 -12.19 -7.95 -9.94
N VAL A 152 -12.97 -7.39 -9.02
CA VAL A 152 -13.95 -8.18 -8.24
C VAL A 152 -15.03 -8.65 -9.21
N THR A 153 -15.32 -9.94 -9.23
CA THR A 153 -16.31 -10.53 -10.14
C THR A 153 -17.68 -10.70 -9.48
N SER A 154 -17.71 -10.99 -8.19
CA SER A 154 -18.93 -11.01 -7.37
C SER A 154 -18.67 -10.63 -5.93
N GLY A 155 -19.71 -10.23 -5.21
CA GLY A 155 -19.61 -9.78 -3.82
C GLY A 155 -18.97 -8.42 -3.65
N THR A 156 -18.44 -8.16 -2.45
CA THR A 156 -17.72 -6.91 -2.13
C THR A 156 -16.48 -7.24 -1.34
N ARG A 157 -15.33 -6.76 -1.81
CA ARG A 157 -14.05 -6.95 -1.11
C ARG A 157 -13.74 -5.77 -0.21
N TYR A 158 -13.40 -6.06 1.04
CA TYR A 158 -12.93 -5.10 2.03
C TYR A 158 -11.47 -5.35 2.35
N SER A 159 -10.66 -4.30 2.32
CA SER A 159 -9.25 -4.39 2.71
C SER A 159 -8.80 -3.18 3.49
N LEU A 160 -7.81 -3.41 4.36
CA LEU A 160 -7.11 -2.36 5.07
C LEU A 160 -5.66 -2.34 4.62
N VAL A 161 -5.16 -1.17 4.24
CA VAL A 161 -3.81 -0.98 3.74
C VAL A 161 -3.06 0.00 4.64
N LEU A 162 -1.78 -0.27 4.87
CA LEU A 162 -0.89 0.61 5.63
C LEU A 162 0.46 0.72 4.93
N TRP A 163 1.00 1.93 4.88
CA TRP A 163 2.36 2.19 4.41
C TRP A 163 3.25 2.63 5.56
N THR A 164 4.43 2.04 5.58
CA THR A 164 5.46 2.31 6.59
C THR A 164 6.63 3.00 5.91
N LEU A 165 7.00 4.15 6.45
CA LEU A 165 8.01 5.06 5.91
C LEU A 165 9.26 5.11 6.78
N GLY A 166 10.36 5.46 6.15
CA GLY A 166 11.63 5.77 6.82
C GLY A 166 12.56 6.53 5.88
N ASP A 167 13.77 6.79 6.34
CA ASP A 167 14.79 7.43 5.52
C ASP A 167 15.04 6.62 4.23
N PRO A 168 15.45 7.26 3.13
CA PRO A 168 15.80 6.57 1.90
C PRO A 168 16.76 5.38 2.13
N PHE A 169 16.67 4.39 1.25
CA PHE A 169 17.61 3.28 1.27
C PHE A 169 19.04 3.80 1.00
N LYS A 170 20.01 3.25 1.73
CA LYS A 170 21.44 3.60 1.61
C LYS A 170 22.20 2.48 0.95
#